data_a3d420b1cb1ae519600fc6d8e61eebf3
#
_entry.id   a3d420b1cb1ae519600fc6d8e61eebf3
#
_cell.length_a   1.000
_cell.length_b   1.000
_cell.length_c   1.000
_cell.angle_alpha   90.00
_cell.angle_beta   90.00
_cell.angle_gamma   90.00
#
_symmetry.space_group_name_H-M   'P 1'
#
loop_
_entity.id
_entity.type
_entity.pdbx_description
1 polymer ?
#
loop_
_entity_poly.entity_id
_entity_poly.type
_entity_poly.pdbx_seq_one_letter_code
_entity_poly.pdbx_strand_id
1 'polypeptide(L)'
;TYKGAVFWDTEMFMLDFFLMTDPATARILMKYRIDTLAGALRKAANYGYEGAFYAWESQEGGYDACTDYNVTDVFTGRPMRTYFKDKQVHISAAVVYGILRYVEWTGDDSLLDTEGVRTIVECAKFYYSLLLRRLTREDYEIHDVIGPDEYHERINNNGYTNRMAKYVLENAVKVIETAMQRGTLPEEYDGQELKAKFADAAEKLFLQRPHTGEKHENIIEQFDGYFQMEDVSLEDVRGRLLNEKEYWGGANGVASHTQIIKQADVVTMLNLFSREYDTSVLRANWEYYEPRTEHGSSLSAGMYAMLACKIGLNLYL
;
A
#
# COMPACT_ATOMS: atom_id res chain seq x y z
N THR A 1 -13.47 7.07 11.29
CA THR A 1 -12.52 7.87 10.49
C THR A 1 -11.74 8.82 11.39
N TYR A 2 -10.45 8.83 11.27
CA TYR A 2 -9.56 9.73 11.98
C TYR A 2 -9.84 11.19 11.59
N LYS A 3 -10.12 12.06 12.54
CA LYS A 3 -10.36 13.50 12.29
C LYS A 3 -11.39 13.80 11.18
N GLY A 4 -12.27 12.86 10.87
CA GLY A 4 -13.24 12.98 9.78
C GLY A 4 -12.67 12.74 8.37
N ALA A 5 -11.40 12.39 8.24
CA ALA A 5 -10.77 12.07 6.95
C ALA A 5 -11.06 10.63 6.49
N VAL A 6 -10.99 10.39 5.19
CA VAL A 6 -11.04 9.06 4.59
C VAL A 6 -9.62 8.58 4.35
N PHE A 7 -9.29 7.41 4.93
CA PHE A 7 -8.00 6.76 4.83
C PHE A 7 -8.09 5.52 3.93
N TRP A 8 -6.94 4.93 3.60
CA TRP A 8 -6.85 3.65 2.91
C TRP A 8 -7.46 2.48 3.68
N ASP A 9 -7.68 2.66 4.97
CA ASP A 9 -8.45 1.76 5.83
C ASP A 9 -9.81 1.41 5.22
N THR A 10 -10.43 2.39 4.57
CA THR A 10 -11.72 2.21 3.92
C THR A 10 -11.65 1.10 2.87
N GLU A 11 -10.67 1.10 2.00
CA GLU A 11 -10.50 0.15 0.92
C GLU A 11 -9.98 -1.19 1.41
N MET A 12 -9.00 -1.17 2.33
CA MET A 12 -8.22 -2.35 2.67
C MET A 12 -8.79 -3.14 3.86
N PHE A 13 -9.51 -2.49 4.77
CA PHE A 13 -9.94 -3.13 6.04
C PHE A 13 -11.44 -3.04 6.29
N MET A 14 -12.14 -2.07 5.71
CA MET A 14 -13.56 -1.85 5.95
C MET A 14 -14.45 -2.28 4.77
N LEU A 15 -13.95 -2.23 3.56
CA LEU A 15 -14.75 -2.42 2.35
C LEU A 15 -15.43 -3.79 2.30
N ASP A 16 -14.71 -4.86 2.62
CA ASP A 16 -15.27 -6.23 2.59
C ASP A 16 -16.44 -6.39 3.56
N PHE A 17 -16.43 -5.71 4.71
CA PHE A 17 -17.58 -5.68 5.60
C PHE A 17 -18.82 -5.08 4.93
N PHE A 18 -18.67 -3.92 4.27
CA PHE A 18 -19.78 -3.29 3.56
C PHE A 18 -20.21 -4.08 2.33
N LEU A 19 -19.28 -4.70 1.61
CA LEU A 19 -19.63 -5.57 0.49
C LEU A 19 -20.53 -6.73 0.92
N MET A 20 -20.31 -7.29 2.11
CA MET A 20 -21.11 -8.40 2.65
C MET A 20 -22.43 -7.95 3.28
N THR A 21 -22.49 -6.75 3.85
CA THR A 21 -23.64 -6.30 4.67
C THR A 21 -24.48 -5.21 4.03
N ASP A 22 -23.85 -4.30 3.29
CA ASP A 22 -24.48 -3.14 2.64
C ASP A 22 -23.69 -2.70 1.39
N PRO A 23 -23.85 -3.40 0.24
CA PRO A 23 -23.16 -3.05 -0.99
C PRO A 23 -23.45 -1.63 -1.50
N ALA A 24 -24.58 -1.04 -1.13
CA ALA A 24 -24.91 0.34 -1.50
C ALA A 24 -23.95 1.32 -0.80
N THR A 25 -23.67 1.11 0.47
CA THR A 25 -22.64 1.88 1.19
C THR A 25 -21.25 1.64 0.60
N ALA A 26 -20.89 0.39 0.27
CA ALA A 26 -19.61 0.10 -0.40
C ALA A 26 -19.46 0.91 -1.70
N ARG A 27 -20.52 0.99 -2.51
CA ARG A 27 -20.55 1.79 -3.74
C ARG A 27 -20.31 3.28 -3.48
N ILE A 28 -20.94 3.84 -2.45
CA ILE A 28 -20.78 5.26 -2.08
C ILE A 28 -19.33 5.54 -1.68
N LEU A 29 -18.70 4.65 -0.91
CA LEU A 29 -17.30 4.78 -0.49
C LEU A 29 -16.35 4.81 -1.70
N MET A 30 -16.56 3.94 -2.68
CA MET A 30 -15.74 3.91 -3.90
C MET A 30 -16.02 5.11 -4.80
N LYS A 31 -17.30 5.51 -4.89
CA LYS A 31 -17.66 6.72 -5.65
C LYS A 31 -17.01 7.98 -5.09
N TYR A 32 -16.88 8.10 -3.78
CA TYR A 32 -16.12 9.20 -3.16
C TYR A 32 -14.69 9.30 -3.72
N ARG A 33 -14.00 8.18 -3.91
CA ARG A 33 -12.65 8.18 -4.49
C ARG A 33 -12.65 8.67 -5.94
N ILE A 34 -13.62 8.24 -6.73
CA ILE A 34 -13.79 8.70 -8.12
C ILE A 34 -14.08 10.21 -8.13
N ASP A 35 -15.03 10.67 -7.32
CA ASP A 35 -15.44 12.08 -7.27
C ASP A 35 -14.32 13.01 -6.75
N THR A 36 -13.34 12.49 -6.03
CA THR A 36 -12.21 13.25 -5.48
C THR A 36 -10.91 13.15 -6.29
N LEU A 37 -10.95 12.55 -7.49
CA LEU A 37 -9.82 12.41 -8.40
C LEU A 37 -9.05 13.73 -8.63
N ALA A 38 -9.77 14.85 -8.78
CA ALA A 38 -9.15 16.16 -9.00
C ALA A 38 -8.17 16.57 -7.87
N GLY A 39 -8.46 16.16 -6.62
CA GLY A 39 -7.55 16.35 -5.48
C GLY A 39 -6.26 15.55 -5.62
N ALA A 40 -6.38 14.30 -6.05
CA ALA A 40 -5.24 13.41 -6.26
C ALA A 40 -4.34 13.86 -7.43
N LEU A 41 -4.94 14.37 -8.52
CA LEU A 41 -4.22 14.97 -9.65
C LEU A 41 -3.41 16.20 -9.21
N ARG A 42 -4.04 17.11 -8.45
CA ARG A 42 -3.34 18.28 -7.89
C ARG A 42 -2.18 17.89 -6.98
N LYS A 43 -2.39 16.87 -6.13
CA LYS A 43 -1.33 16.39 -5.25
C LYS A 43 -0.17 15.82 -6.05
N ALA A 44 -0.42 14.96 -7.03
CA ALA A 44 0.63 14.43 -7.91
C ALA A 44 1.44 15.55 -8.57
N ALA A 45 0.76 16.53 -9.19
CA ALA A 45 1.41 17.67 -9.83
C ALA A 45 2.26 18.49 -8.86
N ASN A 46 1.82 18.71 -7.62
CA ASN A 46 2.58 19.43 -6.59
C ASN A 46 3.89 18.72 -6.20
N TYR A 47 3.94 17.39 -6.36
CA TYR A 47 5.14 16.58 -6.13
C TYR A 47 5.96 16.31 -7.40
N GLY A 48 5.53 16.83 -8.55
CA GLY A 48 6.18 16.65 -9.84
C GLY A 48 5.91 15.30 -10.49
N TYR A 49 4.86 14.60 -10.08
CA TYR A 49 4.41 13.34 -10.67
C TYR A 49 3.28 13.55 -11.67
N GLU A 50 3.11 12.63 -12.58
CA GLU A 50 1.91 12.52 -13.42
C GLU A 50 0.83 11.70 -12.72
N GLY A 51 -0.42 11.78 -13.20
CA GLY A 51 -1.52 10.96 -12.73
C GLY A 51 -2.07 11.33 -11.37
N ALA A 52 -2.56 10.34 -10.61
CA ALA A 52 -3.32 10.56 -9.39
C ALA A 52 -2.60 10.01 -8.14
N PHE A 53 -2.09 10.91 -7.31
CA PHE A 53 -1.54 10.62 -5.99
C PHE A 53 -2.59 10.89 -4.92
N TYR A 54 -3.33 9.88 -4.50
CA TYR A 54 -4.38 10.03 -3.49
C TYR A 54 -3.83 10.42 -2.14
N ALA A 55 -4.61 11.25 -1.44
CA ALA A 55 -4.29 11.76 -0.12
C ALA A 55 -4.21 10.65 0.93
N TRP A 56 -3.29 10.78 1.88
CA TRP A 56 -3.23 9.91 3.05
C TRP A 56 -4.42 10.19 4.00
N GLU A 57 -4.68 11.47 4.33
CA GLU A 57 -5.87 11.94 5.05
C GLU A 57 -6.80 12.68 4.08
N SER A 58 -7.59 11.95 3.28
CA SER A 58 -8.48 12.57 2.27
C SER A 58 -9.68 13.25 2.91
N GLN A 59 -9.88 14.52 2.56
CA GLN A 59 -11.04 15.32 2.95
C GLN A 59 -11.80 15.84 1.74
N GLU A 60 -12.70 16.81 1.94
CA GLU A 60 -13.55 17.38 0.89
C GLU A 60 -12.74 17.74 -0.37
N GLY A 61 -13.25 17.36 -1.53
CA GLY A 61 -12.58 17.58 -2.81
C GLY A 61 -11.25 16.84 -2.99
N GLY A 62 -10.96 15.83 -2.15
CA GLY A 62 -9.73 15.05 -2.19
C GLY A 62 -8.51 15.80 -1.64
N TYR A 63 -8.73 16.87 -0.88
CA TYR A 63 -7.64 17.58 -0.20
C TYR A 63 -6.95 16.66 0.80
N ASP A 64 -5.61 16.71 0.83
CA ASP A 64 -4.82 15.97 1.81
C ASP A 64 -4.63 16.81 3.09
N ALA A 65 -5.37 16.46 4.13
CA ALA A 65 -5.30 17.10 5.42
C ALA A 65 -4.14 16.61 6.30
N CYS A 66 -3.38 15.62 5.84
CA CYS A 66 -2.21 15.16 6.56
C CYS A 66 -1.19 16.30 6.67
N THR A 67 -0.72 16.53 7.88
CA THR A 67 0.32 17.53 8.17
C THR A 67 1.70 16.94 7.91
N ASP A 68 2.70 17.80 7.79
CA ASP A 68 4.10 17.38 7.69
C ASP A 68 4.68 16.94 9.04
N TYR A 69 3.93 17.16 10.13
CA TYR A 69 4.34 16.94 11.51
C TYR A 69 3.24 16.20 12.26
N ASN A 70 3.18 14.87 12.14
CA ASN A 70 2.12 14.07 12.77
C ASN A 70 2.49 13.54 14.15
N VAL A 71 3.75 13.66 14.55
CA VAL A 71 4.28 13.18 15.81
C VAL A 71 4.86 14.34 16.59
N THR A 72 4.70 14.31 17.92
CA THR A 72 5.33 15.27 18.82
C THR A 72 6.44 14.58 19.60
N ASP A 73 7.62 15.17 19.62
CA ASP A 73 8.72 14.75 20.45
C ASP A 73 8.33 14.91 21.93
N VAL A 74 8.32 13.82 22.67
CA VAL A 74 7.84 13.79 24.07
C VAL A 74 8.78 14.51 25.06
N PHE A 75 10.05 14.73 24.68
CA PHE A 75 11.04 15.39 25.53
C PHE A 75 11.03 16.91 25.36
N THR A 76 10.89 17.37 24.14
CA THR A 76 10.96 18.79 23.80
C THR A 76 9.60 19.43 23.60
N GLY A 77 8.55 18.64 23.40
CA GLY A 77 7.21 19.11 23.04
C GLY A 77 7.14 19.68 21.60
N ARG A 78 8.17 19.49 20.78
CA ARG A 78 8.25 20.03 19.40
C ARG A 78 7.66 19.04 18.42
N PRO A 79 6.97 19.53 17.35
CA PRO A 79 6.54 18.67 16.26
C PRO A 79 7.74 18.02 15.56
N MET A 80 7.62 16.71 15.29
CA MET A 80 8.59 15.94 14.51
C MET A 80 8.12 15.83 13.07
N ARG A 81 9.03 16.04 12.11
CA ARG A 81 8.75 15.80 10.69
C ARG A 81 8.49 14.32 10.46
N THR A 82 7.38 14.02 9.80
CA THR A 82 7.02 12.70 9.30
C THR A 82 6.78 12.76 7.79
N TYR A 83 6.87 11.61 7.13
CA TYR A 83 6.76 11.57 5.66
C TYR A 83 5.50 10.83 5.18
N PHE A 84 4.50 10.62 6.04
CA PHE A 84 3.26 9.91 5.70
C PHE A 84 2.54 10.54 4.50
N LYS A 85 2.39 11.86 4.51
CA LYS A 85 1.79 12.62 3.41
C LYS A 85 2.53 12.46 2.10
N ASP A 86 3.87 12.43 2.16
CA ASP A 86 4.73 12.52 0.98
C ASP A 86 5.05 11.16 0.38
N LYS A 87 5.13 10.10 1.21
CA LYS A 87 5.78 8.84 0.85
C LYS A 87 4.89 7.60 0.94
N GLN A 88 3.69 7.69 1.50
CA GLN A 88 2.73 6.59 1.47
C GLN A 88 2.01 6.55 0.12
N VAL A 89 2.73 6.17 -0.91
CA VAL A 89 2.25 6.14 -2.31
C VAL A 89 1.25 5.01 -2.56
N HIS A 90 1.22 4.00 -1.70
CA HIS A 90 0.35 2.82 -1.82
C HIS A 90 -1.15 3.15 -1.70
N ILE A 91 -1.51 4.36 -1.22
CA ILE A 91 -2.91 4.80 -1.11
C ILE A 91 -3.60 4.79 -2.48
N SER A 92 -2.91 5.23 -3.54
CA SER A 92 -3.47 5.22 -4.91
C SER A 92 -3.80 3.80 -5.39
N ALA A 93 -3.01 2.80 -4.96
CA ALA A 93 -3.30 1.41 -5.28
C ALA A 93 -4.47 0.85 -4.47
N ALA A 94 -4.63 1.26 -3.21
CA ALA A 94 -5.77 0.89 -2.41
C ALA A 94 -7.09 1.37 -3.05
N VAL A 95 -7.11 2.57 -3.62
CA VAL A 95 -8.27 3.11 -4.36
C VAL A 95 -8.63 2.22 -5.55
N VAL A 96 -7.66 1.85 -6.39
CA VAL A 96 -7.89 0.95 -7.53
C VAL A 96 -8.36 -0.42 -7.06
N TYR A 97 -7.73 -0.96 -6.03
CA TYR A 97 -8.13 -2.23 -5.43
C TYR A 97 -9.60 -2.18 -4.96
N GLY A 98 -9.98 -1.14 -4.24
CA GLY A 98 -11.34 -0.99 -3.73
C GLY A 98 -12.39 -0.93 -4.84
N ILE A 99 -12.16 -0.13 -5.89
CA ILE A 99 -13.07 -0.02 -7.05
C ILE A 99 -13.23 -1.39 -7.72
N LEU A 100 -12.12 -2.07 -8.02
CA LEU A 100 -12.16 -3.38 -8.69
C LEU A 100 -12.73 -4.47 -7.78
N ARG A 101 -12.48 -4.41 -6.48
CA ARG A 101 -13.04 -5.32 -5.49
C ARG A 101 -14.57 -5.20 -5.40
N TYR A 102 -15.09 -3.95 -5.45
CA TYR A 102 -16.54 -3.72 -5.53
C TYR A 102 -17.13 -4.40 -6.77
N VAL A 103 -16.55 -4.16 -7.94
CA VAL A 103 -17.01 -4.75 -9.21
C VAL A 103 -16.95 -6.28 -9.18
N GLU A 104 -15.83 -6.84 -8.72
CA GLU A 104 -15.65 -8.29 -8.62
C GLU A 104 -16.69 -8.96 -7.70
N TRP A 105 -16.95 -8.33 -6.55
CA TRP A 105 -17.84 -8.90 -5.55
C TRP A 105 -19.30 -8.80 -5.91
N THR A 106 -19.72 -7.64 -6.43
CA THR A 106 -21.14 -7.34 -6.70
C THR A 106 -21.59 -7.71 -8.11
N GLY A 107 -20.67 -7.81 -9.06
CA GLY A 107 -20.98 -7.88 -10.48
C GLY A 107 -21.48 -6.56 -11.08
N ASP A 108 -21.58 -5.48 -10.27
CA ASP A 108 -21.99 -4.15 -10.73
C ASP A 108 -20.79 -3.37 -11.25
N ASP A 109 -20.68 -3.25 -12.56
CA ASP A 109 -19.61 -2.52 -13.23
C ASP A 109 -19.92 -1.03 -13.50
N SER A 110 -21.00 -0.50 -12.92
CA SER A 110 -21.40 0.90 -13.08
C SER A 110 -20.36 1.92 -12.58
N LEU A 111 -19.42 1.49 -11.72
CA LEU A 111 -18.27 2.29 -11.33
C LEU A 111 -17.14 2.31 -12.37
N LEU A 112 -17.19 1.46 -13.40
CA LEU A 112 -16.27 1.47 -14.54
C LEU A 112 -16.84 2.26 -15.73
N ASP A 113 -17.55 3.35 -15.42
CA ASP A 113 -17.89 4.38 -16.39
C ASP A 113 -16.65 5.21 -16.78
N THR A 114 -16.82 6.24 -17.60
CA THR A 114 -15.73 7.10 -18.07
C THR A 114 -14.87 7.65 -16.91
N GLU A 115 -15.48 8.07 -15.81
CA GLU A 115 -14.75 8.66 -14.67
C GLU A 115 -14.06 7.60 -13.81
N GLY A 116 -14.66 6.42 -13.64
CA GLY A 116 -14.01 5.30 -12.97
C GLY A 116 -12.82 4.76 -13.76
N VAL A 117 -12.97 4.64 -15.08
CA VAL A 117 -11.86 4.29 -15.99
C VAL A 117 -10.75 5.34 -15.89
N ARG A 118 -11.10 6.64 -15.96
CA ARG A 118 -10.15 7.75 -15.77
C ARG A 118 -9.40 7.62 -14.45
N THR A 119 -10.08 7.34 -13.35
CA THR A 119 -9.48 7.18 -12.03
C THR A 119 -8.40 6.09 -12.01
N ILE A 120 -8.72 4.93 -12.58
CA ILE A 120 -7.77 3.79 -12.63
C ILE A 120 -6.58 4.11 -13.53
N VAL A 121 -6.81 4.72 -14.69
CA VAL A 121 -5.75 5.12 -15.62
C VAL A 121 -4.83 6.16 -14.98
N GLU A 122 -5.37 7.16 -14.30
CA GLU A 122 -4.56 8.18 -13.65
C GLU A 122 -3.75 7.62 -12.46
N CYS A 123 -4.28 6.64 -11.71
CA CYS A 123 -3.48 5.92 -10.71
C CYS A 123 -2.33 5.14 -11.36
N ALA A 124 -2.55 4.50 -12.51
CA ALA A 124 -1.50 3.79 -13.24
C ALA A 124 -0.43 4.75 -13.79
N LYS A 125 -0.82 5.92 -14.32
CA LYS A 125 0.11 6.98 -14.74
C LYS A 125 0.95 7.46 -13.56
N PHE A 126 0.37 7.60 -12.38
CA PHE A 126 1.10 7.97 -11.18
C PHE A 126 2.20 6.96 -10.86
N TYR A 127 1.86 5.65 -10.81
CA TYR A 127 2.89 4.64 -10.58
C TYR A 127 3.93 4.62 -11.68
N TYR A 128 3.53 4.73 -12.94
CA TYR A 128 4.49 4.80 -14.06
C TYR A 128 5.46 5.98 -13.90
N SER A 129 4.99 7.13 -13.43
CA SER A 129 5.83 8.32 -13.19
C SER A 129 6.77 8.21 -12.00
N LEU A 130 6.49 7.27 -11.06
CA LEU A 130 7.36 6.96 -9.92
C LEU A 130 8.53 6.05 -10.29
N LEU A 131 8.44 5.32 -11.41
CA LEU A 131 9.38 4.27 -11.73
C LEU A 131 10.76 4.82 -12.04
N LEU A 132 11.76 4.26 -11.39
CA LEU A 132 13.16 4.50 -11.69
C LEU A 132 13.70 3.33 -12.51
N ARG A 133 14.17 3.61 -13.72
CA ARG A 133 14.76 2.58 -14.57
C ARG A 133 16.16 2.24 -14.11
N ARG A 134 16.41 0.98 -13.78
CA ARG A 134 17.75 0.48 -13.47
C ARG A 134 18.46 0.06 -14.73
N LEU A 135 19.43 0.85 -15.15
CA LEU A 135 20.14 0.63 -16.44
C LEU A 135 20.93 -0.67 -16.50
N THR A 136 21.38 -1.18 -15.35
CA THR A 136 22.23 -2.40 -15.29
C THR A 136 21.45 -3.71 -15.38
N ARG A 137 20.13 -3.69 -15.08
CA ARG A 137 19.26 -4.88 -15.08
C ARG A 137 17.99 -4.72 -15.94
N GLU A 138 17.79 -3.55 -16.52
CA GLU A 138 16.58 -3.18 -17.27
C GLU A 138 15.27 -3.25 -16.46
N ASP A 139 15.36 -3.34 -15.13
CA ASP A 139 14.22 -3.35 -14.22
C ASP A 139 13.74 -1.93 -13.94
N TYR A 140 12.48 -1.85 -13.49
CA TYR A 140 11.94 -0.67 -12.81
C TYR A 140 11.92 -0.87 -11.30
N GLU A 141 12.26 0.16 -10.55
CA GLU A 141 12.26 0.18 -9.09
C GLU A 141 11.42 1.37 -8.57
N ILE A 142 10.89 1.24 -7.35
CA ILE A 142 10.23 2.33 -6.62
C ILE A 142 11.05 2.62 -5.37
N HIS A 143 11.52 3.85 -5.24
CA HIS A 143 12.39 4.27 -4.15
C HIS A 143 11.74 5.34 -3.29
N ASP A 144 12.29 5.53 -2.07
CA ASP A 144 11.98 6.64 -1.17
C ASP A 144 10.48 6.68 -0.80
N VAL A 145 9.94 5.56 -0.35
CA VAL A 145 8.55 5.38 0.04
C VAL A 145 8.40 4.95 1.50
N ILE A 146 7.15 4.96 1.98
CA ILE A 146 6.75 4.32 3.23
C ILE A 146 5.69 3.27 2.87
N GLY A 147 5.90 2.04 3.31
CA GLY A 147 4.92 0.96 3.20
C GLY A 147 3.82 1.05 4.28
N PRO A 148 3.03 -0.01 4.44
CA PRO A 148 2.12 -0.15 5.57
C PRO A 148 2.79 -0.03 6.94
N ASP A 149 4.01 -0.54 7.08
CA ASP A 149 4.83 -0.32 8.27
C ASP A 149 5.35 1.11 8.30
N GLU A 150 4.94 1.87 9.31
CA GLU A 150 5.25 3.30 9.45
C GLU A 150 6.51 3.57 10.28
N TYR A 151 7.16 2.54 10.85
CA TYR A 151 8.43 2.74 11.57
C TYR A 151 9.59 2.95 10.62
N HIS A 152 9.56 2.35 9.43
CA HIS A 152 10.60 2.47 8.42
C HIS A 152 10.18 3.43 7.32
N GLU A 153 10.67 4.66 7.44
CA GLU A 153 10.43 5.72 6.47
C GLU A 153 11.52 5.75 5.39
N ARG A 154 11.15 6.18 4.17
CA ARG A 154 12.08 6.46 3.06
C ARG A 154 12.89 5.24 2.61
N ILE A 155 12.22 4.12 2.51
CA ILE A 155 12.74 2.83 2.09
C ILE A 155 12.64 2.63 0.57
N ASN A 156 13.40 1.68 0.04
CA ASN A 156 13.40 1.34 -1.37
C ASN A 156 12.79 -0.05 -1.60
N ASN A 157 12.08 -0.21 -2.71
CA ASN A 157 11.53 -1.50 -3.13
C ASN A 157 10.72 -2.22 -2.04
N ASN A 158 9.85 -1.48 -1.34
CA ASN A 158 8.94 -2.10 -0.37
C ASN A 158 8.05 -3.14 -1.07
N GLY A 159 8.04 -4.36 -0.55
CA GLY A 159 7.37 -5.52 -1.15
C GLY A 159 5.88 -5.28 -1.37
N TYR A 160 5.16 -4.76 -0.37
CA TYR A 160 3.75 -4.41 -0.48
C TYR A 160 3.52 -3.34 -1.56
N THR A 161 4.25 -2.23 -1.49
CA THR A 161 4.08 -1.10 -2.43
C THR A 161 4.33 -1.51 -3.86
N ASN A 162 5.43 -2.23 -4.14
CA ASN A 162 5.76 -2.67 -5.49
C ASN A 162 4.73 -3.68 -6.02
N ARG A 163 4.27 -4.63 -5.18
CA ARG A 163 3.25 -5.61 -5.61
C ARG A 163 1.90 -4.93 -5.89
N MET A 164 1.53 -3.93 -5.09
CA MET A 164 0.32 -3.15 -5.32
C MET A 164 0.43 -2.25 -6.56
N ALA A 165 1.59 -1.64 -6.80
CA ALA A 165 1.84 -0.88 -8.04
C ALA A 165 1.71 -1.79 -9.29
N LYS A 166 2.29 -2.99 -9.24
CA LYS A 166 2.12 -4.00 -10.29
C LYS A 166 0.65 -4.35 -10.51
N TYR A 167 -0.11 -4.54 -9.42
CA TYR A 167 -1.55 -4.80 -9.50
C TYR A 167 -2.30 -3.69 -10.24
N VAL A 168 -1.98 -2.43 -9.95
CA VAL A 168 -2.60 -1.27 -10.63
C VAL A 168 -2.26 -1.28 -12.11
N LEU A 169 -1.00 -1.44 -12.48
CA LEU A 169 -0.55 -1.44 -13.86
C LEU A 169 -1.20 -2.57 -14.68
N GLU A 170 -1.22 -3.80 -14.13
CA GLU A 170 -1.85 -4.97 -14.79
C GLU A 170 -3.36 -4.79 -14.99
N ASN A 171 -4.05 -4.24 -13.98
CA ASN A 171 -5.49 -4.04 -14.09
C ASN A 171 -5.86 -2.83 -14.93
N ALA A 172 -5.03 -1.78 -14.96
CA ALA A 172 -5.22 -0.66 -15.88
C ALA A 172 -5.17 -1.13 -17.35
N VAL A 173 -4.27 -2.06 -17.71
CA VAL A 173 -4.24 -2.66 -19.06
C VAL A 173 -5.60 -3.32 -19.40
N LYS A 174 -6.15 -4.13 -18.48
CA LYS A 174 -7.44 -4.82 -18.68
C LYS A 174 -8.62 -3.85 -18.76
N VAL A 175 -8.61 -2.83 -17.89
CA VAL A 175 -9.66 -1.79 -17.84
C VAL A 175 -9.64 -0.96 -19.12
N ILE A 176 -8.47 -0.53 -19.60
CA ILE A 176 -8.33 0.21 -20.86
C ILE A 176 -8.86 -0.64 -22.03
N GLU A 177 -8.50 -1.92 -22.10
CA GLU A 177 -8.96 -2.82 -23.16
C GLU A 177 -10.49 -2.93 -23.18
N THR A 178 -11.09 -3.15 -22.01
CA THR A 178 -12.56 -3.21 -21.87
C THR A 178 -13.21 -1.87 -22.22
N ALA A 179 -12.64 -0.76 -21.75
CA ALA A 179 -13.17 0.58 -22.00
C ALA A 179 -13.08 0.96 -23.49
N MET A 180 -12.03 0.57 -24.20
CA MET A 180 -11.93 0.75 -25.65
C MET A 180 -13.05 -0.02 -26.40
N GLN A 181 -13.34 -1.26 -25.97
CA GLN A 181 -14.40 -2.07 -26.55
C GLN A 181 -15.80 -1.48 -26.29
N ARG A 182 -16.00 -0.86 -25.12
CA ARG A 182 -17.28 -0.27 -24.72
C ARG A 182 -17.46 1.19 -25.14
N GLY A 183 -16.40 1.85 -25.60
CA GLY A 183 -16.43 3.28 -25.92
C GLY A 183 -16.50 4.18 -24.69
N THR A 184 -16.00 3.70 -23.52
CA THR A 184 -15.95 4.46 -22.25
C THR A 184 -14.55 4.96 -21.91
N LEU A 185 -13.55 4.69 -22.75
CA LEU A 185 -12.23 5.27 -22.59
C LEU A 185 -12.28 6.77 -22.86
N PRO A 186 -11.83 7.64 -21.93
CA PRO A 186 -11.74 9.08 -22.19
C PRO A 186 -10.97 9.41 -23.47
N GLU A 187 -11.51 10.35 -24.25
CA GLU A 187 -10.99 10.70 -25.60
C GLU A 187 -9.54 11.20 -25.60
N GLU A 188 -9.10 11.77 -24.50
CA GLU A 188 -7.72 12.28 -24.34
C GLU A 188 -6.67 11.17 -24.21
N TYR A 189 -7.06 9.90 -24.05
CA TYR A 189 -6.11 8.79 -23.88
C TYR A 189 -5.86 8.02 -25.19
N ASP A 190 -4.58 7.87 -25.53
CA ASP A 190 -4.19 6.81 -26.48
C ASP A 190 -4.13 5.47 -25.73
N GLY A 191 -5.21 4.70 -25.84
CA GLY A 191 -5.35 3.43 -25.14
C GLY A 191 -4.31 2.38 -25.54
N GLN A 192 -3.83 2.40 -26.81
CA GLN A 192 -2.80 1.45 -27.25
C GLN A 192 -1.43 1.80 -26.67
N GLU A 193 -1.07 3.08 -26.66
CA GLU A 193 0.17 3.56 -26.08
C GLU A 193 0.20 3.29 -24.57
N LEU A 194 -0.88 3.63 -23.84
CA LEU A 194 -0.96 3.42 -22.39
C LEU A 194 -0.88 1.94 -22.02
N LYS A 195 -1.60 1.06 -22.75
CA LYS A 195 -1.51 -0.40 -22.55
C LYS A 195 -0.08 -0.91 -22.69
N ALA A 196 0.60 -0.49 -23.75
CA ALA A 196 1.99 -0.92 -23.99
C ALA A 196 2.93 -0.46 -22.86
N LYS A 197 2.82 0.80 -22.45
CA LYS A 197 3.62 1.36 -21.32
C LYS A 197 3.36 0.64 -20.02
N PHE A 198 2.09 0.43 -19.67
CA PHE A 198 1.73 -0.19 -18.39
C PHE A 198 2.06 -1.69 -18.35
N ALA A 199 1.93 -2.40 -19.49
CA ALA A 199 2.31 -3.80 -19.59
C ALA A 199 3.83 -3.98 -19.43
N ASP A 200 4.65 -3.18 -20.12
CA ASP A 200 6.11 -3.19 -19.97
C ASP A 200 6.54 -2.88 -18.53
N ALA A 201 5.92 -1.87 -17.93
CA ALA A 201 6.20 -1.50 -16.56
C ALA A 201 5.81 -2.61 -15.56
N ALA A 202 4.64 -3.21 -15.72
CA ALA A 202 4.18 -4.31 -14.86
C ALA A 202 5.07 -5.55 -14.98
N GLU A 203 5.55 -5.88 -16.18
CA GLU A 203 6.44 -7.00 -16.42
C GLU A 203 7.81 -6.81 -15.77
N LYS A 204 8.38 -5.60 -15.89
CA LYS A 204 9.74 -5.27 -15.46
C LYS A 204 9.85 -4.69 -14.06
N LEU A 205 8.73 -4.40 -13.37
CA LEU A 205 8.79 -3.88 -12.02
C LEU A 205 9.41 -4.90 -11.07
N PHE A 206 10.47 -4.47 -10.38
CA PHE A 206 11.13 -5.29 -9.36
C PHE A 206 10.16 -5.66 -8.23
N LEU A 207 10.10 -6.92 -7.88
CA LEU A 207 9.36 -7.44 -6.74
C LEU A 207 10.29 -8.18 -5.79
N GLN A 208 10.13 -7.93 -4.51
CA GLN A 208 10.70 -8.78 -3.46
C GLN A 208 10.13 -10.20 -3.62
N ARG A 209 11.00 -11.19 -3.63
CA ARG A 209 10.64 -12.60 -3.82
C ARG A 209 11.00 -13.42 -2.59
N PRO A 210 10.35 -14.59 -2.37
CA PRO A 210 10.77 -15.50 -1.32
C PRO A 210 12.26 -15.85 -1.49
N HIS A 211 13.03 -15.71 -0.44
CA HIS A 211 14.44 -16.07 -0.42
C HIS A 211 14.64 -17.58 -0.51
N THR A 212 15.74 -17.98 -1.15
CA THR A 212 16.15 -19.40 -1.31
C THR A 212 17.31 -19.82 -0.41
N GLY A 213 17.85 -18.86 0.39
CA GLY A 213 18.97 -19.14 1.30
C GLY A 213 18.51 -19.66 2.65
N GLU A 214 19.30 -20.55 3.28
CA GLU A 214 18.97 -21.24 4.54
C GLU A 214 18.45 -20.32 5.67
N LYS A 215 19.06 -19.14 5.84
CA LYS A 215 18.71 -18.22 6.94
C LYS A 215 17.31 -17.63 6.81
N HIS A 216 16.85 -17.37 5.57
CA HIS A 216 15.58 -16.69 5.30
C HIS A 216 14.75 -17.43 4.23
N GLU A 217 14.88 -18.75 4.20
CA GLU A 217 14.16 -19.56 3.23
C GLU A 217 12.66 -19.28 3.25
N ASN A 218 12.09 -19.07 2.07
CA ASN A 218 10.69 -18.72 1.85
C ASN A 218 10.22 -17.37 2.44
N ILE A 219 11.10 -16.57 3.05
CA ILE A 219 10.76 -15.27 3.60
C ILE A 219 10.96 -14.19 2.53
N ILE A 220 10.02 -13.29 2.41
CA ILE A 220 10.06 -12.13 1.53
C ILE A 220 10.64 -10.97 2.33
N GLU A 221 11.71 -10.36 1.84
CA GLU A 221 12.28 -9.16 2.45
C GLU A 221 11.27 -8.00 2.36
N GLN A 222 11.06 -7.26 3.45
CA GLN A 222 10.05 -6.20 3.47
C GLN A 222 10.42 -5.04 2.52
N PHE A 223 11.71 -4.70 2.47
CA PHE A 223 12.30 -3.69 1.59
C PHE A 223 13.80 -3.93 1.47
N ASP A 224 14.46 -3.28 0.53
CA ASP A 224 15.90 -3.45 0.31
C ASP A 224 16.72 -3.18 1.58
N GLY A 225 17.42 -4.19 2.07
CA GLY A 225 18.30 -4.09 3.24
C GLY A 225 17.63 -4.38 4.58
N TYR A 226 16.37 -4.75 4.63
CA TYR A 226 15.66 -5.07 5.87
C TYR A 226 16.35 -6.20 6.65
N PHE A 227 16.80 -7.26 5.99
CA PHE A 227 17.51 -8.36 6.65
C PHE A 227 18.89 -8.01 7.18
N GLN A 228 19.42 -6.85 6.81
CA GLN A 228 20.69 -6.33 7.32
C GLN A 228 20.52 -5.47 8.58
N MET A 229 19.28 -5.12 8.90
CA MET A 229 18.97 -4.40 10.13
C MET A 229 19.14 -5.28 11.37
N GLU A 230 19.23 -4.65 12.52
CA GLU A 230 19.37 -5.33 13.81
C GLU A 230 18.16 -6.22 14.08
N ASP A 231 18.39 -7.53 14.23
CA ASP A 231 17.37 -8.52 14.57
C ASP A 231 17.29 -8.66 16.10
N VAL A 232 16.33 -8.00 16.70
CA VAL A 232 16.14 -7.94 18.16
C VAL A 232 14.70 -8.23 18.53
N SER A 233 14.47 -8.54 19.81
CA SER A 233 13.12 -8.74 20.34
C SER A 233 12.37 -7.43 20.57
N LEU A 234 11.05 -7.50 20.58
CA LEU A 234 10.19 -6.37 20.99
C LEU A 234 10.49 -5.89 22.40
N GLU A 235 10.84 -6.81 23.30
CA GLU A 235 11.19 -6.50 24.70
C GLU A 235 12.49 -5.67 24.75
N ASP A 236 13.50 -6.06 23.98
CA ASP A 236 14.76 -5.32 23.90
C ASP A 236 14.55 -3.90 23.36
N VAL A 237 13.78 -3.75 22.28
CA VAL A 237 13.48 -2.42 21.72
C VAL A 237 12.67 -1.58 22.70
N ARG A 238 11.67 -2.17 23.36
CA ARG A 238 10.90 -1.48 24.41
C ARG A 238 11.78 -1.05 25.57
N GLY A 239 12.77 -1.86 25.93
CA GLY A 239 13.76 -1.52 26.97
C GLY A 239 14.66 -0.32 26.63
N ARG A 240 14.72 0.11 25.35
CA ARG A 240 15.47 1.29 24.89
C ARG A 240 14.71 2.60 25.07
N LEU A 241 13.40 2.55 25.30
CA LEU A 241 12.57 3.74 25.48
C LEU A 241 13.01 4.49 26.75
N LEU A 242 13.23 5.79 26.60
CA LEU A 242 13.44 6.71 27.72
C LEU A 242 12.12 7.28 28.23
N ASN A 243 11.06 7.21 27.42
CA ASN A 243 9.70 7.57 27.77
C ASN A 243 8.73 6.62 27.04
N GLU A 244 7.75 6.07 27.76
CA GLU A 244 6.76 5.14 27.21
C GLU A 244 5.91 5.70 26.04
N LYS A 245 5.86 7.02 25.89
CA LYS A 245 5.13 7.71 24.84
C LYS A 245 5.99 8.09 23.63
N GLU A 246 7.25 7.68 23.60
CA GLU A 246 8.09 7.91 22.43
C GLU A 246 7.48 7.24 21.18
N TYR A 247 7.59 7.93 20.04
CA TYR A 247 7.33 7.30 18.76
C TYR A 247 8.52 6.42 18.36
N TRP A 248 8.27 5.17 18.06
CA TRP A 248 9.32 4.18 17.80
C TRP A 248 9.93 4.28 16.40
N GLY A 249 9.22 4.94 15.47
CA GLY A 249 9.63 5.09 14.08
C GLY A 249 10.26 6.45 13.76
N GLY A 250 10.41 6.72 12.47
CA GLY A 250 11.03 7.94 11.97
C GLY A 250 12.54 7.95 12.14
N ALA A 251 13.17 9.11 11.92
CA ALA A 251 14.64 9.21 11.82
C ALA A 251 15.41 8.78 13.07
N ASN A 252 14.81 8.91 14.25
CA ASN A 252 15.47 8.68 15.54
C ASN A 252 14.72 7.69 16.44
N GLY A 253 13.71 7.01 15.92
CA GLY A 253 12.93 6.05 16.69
C GLY A 253 13.72 4.80 17.04
N VAL A 254 13.42 4.19 18.20
CA VAL A 254 14.13 3.00 18.70
C VAL A 254 13.98 1.77 17.79
N ALA A 255 12.94 1.73 16.95
CA ALA A 255 12.71 0.66 15.99
C ALA A 255 13.29 0.93 14.59
N SER A 256 13.62 2.17 14.24
CA SER A 256 13.94 2.60 12.87
C SER A 256 15.12 1.89 12.20
N HIS A 257 16.02 1.30 12.99
CA HIS A 257 17.20 0.57 12.50
C HIS A 257 17.18 -0.91 12.89
N THR A 258 16.01 -1.41 13.31
CA THR A 258 15.79 -2.81 13.70
C THR A 258 14.79 -3.47 12.76
N GLN A 259 14.63 -4.78 12.88
CA GLN A 259 13.61 -5.52 12.16
C GLN A 259 12.23 -5.47 12.86
N ILE A 260 12.06 -4.62 13.88
CA ILE A 260 10.75 -4.42 14.53
C ILE A 260 9.91 -3.47 13.70
N ILE A 261 8.70 -3.91 13.37
CA ILE A 261 7.73 -3.17 12.56
C ILE A 261 6.51 -2.76 13.39
N LYS A 262 5.87 -1.65 13.03
CA LYS A 262 4.67 -1.15 13.70
C LYS A 262 3.47 -2.06 13.48
N GLN A 263 3.27 -2.48 12.25
CA GLN A 263 2.08 -3.20 11.80
C GLN A 263 2.36 -4.06 10.58
N ALA A 264 1.41 -4.94 10.24
CA ALA A 264 1.51 -5.87 9.13
C ALA A 264 1.79 -5.16 7.79
N ASP A 265 2.90 -5.48 7.14
CA ASP A 265 3.31 -5.02 5.82
C ASP A 265 3.32 -6.19 4.83
N VAL A 266 4.37 -7.02 4.81
CA VAL A 266 4.44 -8.23 3.97
C VAL A 266 3.25 -9.15 4.22
N VAL A 267 2.79 -9.30 5.45
CA VAL A 267 1.62 -10.13 5.80
C VAL A 267 0.34 -9.57 5.18
N THR A 268 0.19 -8.24 5.08
CA THR A 268 -0.93 -7.62 4.37
C THR A 268 -0.87 -7.95 2.87
N MET A 269 0.30 -7.83 2.25
CA MET A 269 0.51 -8.23 0.84
C MET A 269 0.13 -9.70 0.62
N LEU A 270 0.59 -10.59 1.47
CA LEU A 270 0.32 -12.02 1.37
C LEU A 270 -1.17 -12.36 1.57
N ASN A 271 -1.90 -11.58 2.36
CA ASN A 271 -3.35 -11.74 2.45
C ASN A 271 -4.05 -11.42 1.12
N LEU A 272 -3.65 -10.35 0.45
CA LEU A 272 -4.25 -9.93 -0.82
C LEU A 272 -3.94 -10.89 -1.97
N PHE A 273 -2.71 -11.36 -2.01
CA PHE A 273 -2.17 -12.18 -3.11
C PHE A 273 -1.86 -13.62 -2.71
N SER A 274 -2.54 -14.14 -1.69
CA SER A 274 -2.24 -15.46 -1.13
C SER A 274 -2.27 -16.62 -2.13
N ARG A 275 -3.03 -16.49 -3.23
CA ARG A 275 -3.11 -17.49 -4.30
C ARG A 275 -1.85 -17.57 -5.17
N GLU A 276 -0.95 -16.59 -5.06
CA GLU A 276 0.30 -16.53 -5.83
C GLU A 276 1.46 -17.22 -5.11
N TYR A 277 1.26 -17.64 -3.86
CA TYR A 277 2.30 -18.17 -2.99
C TYR A 277 1.92 -19.53 -2.42
N ASP A 278 2.91 -20.41 -2.32
CA ASP A 278 2.75 -21.68 -1.63
C ASP A 278 2.50 -21.49 -0.12
N THR A 279 1.82 -22.45 0.50
CA THR A 279 1.53 -22.41 1.95
C THR A 279 2.81 -22.34 2.79
N SER A 280 3.92 -22.90 2.32
CA SER A 280 5.24 -22.82 2.97
C SER A 280 5.74 -21.38 3.04
N VAL A 281 5.57 -20.59 1.97
CA VAL A 281 5.92 -19.16 1.92
C VAL A 281 5.02 -18.38 2.87
N LEU A 282 3.69 -18.59 2.80
CA LEU A 282 2.75 -17.91 3.69
C LEU A 282 3.09 -18.15 5.17
N ARG A 283 3.38 -19.41 5.53
CA ARG A 283 3.74 -19.82 6.90
C ARG A 283 5.07 -19.19 7.33
N ALA A 284 6.13 -19.30 6.52
CA ALA A 284 7.44 -18.77 6.86
C ALA A 284 7.38 -17.25 7.14
N ASN A 285 6.64 -16.50 6.33
CA ASN A 285 6.49 -15.07 6.55
C ASN A 285 5.64 -14.74 7.78
N TRP A 286 4.58 -15.49 8.05
CA TRP A 286 3.80 -15.32 9.28
C TRP A 286 4.68 -15.53 10.52
N GLU A 287 5.40 -16.66 10.58
CA GLU A 287 6.28 -17.04 11.70
C GLU A 287 7.44 -16.07 11.89
N TYR A 288 7.92 -15.46 10.79
CA TYR A 288 9.01 -14.49 10.83
C TYR A 288 8.57 -13.10 11.30
N TYR A 289 7.48 -12.56 10.73
CA TYR A 289 7.05 -11.20 10.97
C TYR A 289 6.21 -11.02 12.24
N GLU A 290 5.45 -12.05 12.66
CA GLU A 290 4.60 -11.97 13.85
C GLU A 290 5.37 -11.56 15.10
N PRO A 291 6.47 -12.25 15.50
CA PRO A 291 7.21 -11.89 16.70
C PRO A 291 7.98 -10.56 16.58
N ARG A 292 8.08 -9.99 15.38
CA ARG A 292 8.73 -8.70 15.09
C ARG A 292 7.74 -7.56 14.93
N THR A 293 6.44 -7.82 15.07
CA THR A 293 5.40 -6.80 14.92
C THR A 293 4.94 -6.29 16.28
N GLU A 294 5.07 -4.98 16.49
CA GLU A 294 4.64 -4.31 17.74
C GLU A 294 3.13 -4.27 17.89
N HIS A 295 2.39 -4.38 16.77
CA HIS A 295 0.94 -4.24 16.71
C HIS A 295 0.42 -2.88 17.23
N GLY A 296 1.19 -1.82 17.03
CA GLY A 296 0.85 -0.44 17.42
C GLY A 296 -0.31 0.18 16.64
N SER A 297 -1.02 -0.64 15.86
CA SER A 297 -2.19 -0.26 15.09
C SER A 297 -3.26 -1.34 15.19
N SER A 298 -4.53 -0.92 15.31
CA SER A 298 -5.70 -1.82 15.31
C SER A 298 -5.86 -2.61 13.99
N LEU A 299 -5.19 -2.20 12.92
CA LEU A 299 -5.24 -2.86 11.61
C LEU A 299 -4.37 -4.11 11.56
N SER A 300 -3.35 -4.19 12.40
CA SER A 300 -2.29 -5.18 12.29
C SER A 300 -2.74 -6.60 12.67
N ALA A 301 -3.30 -6.78 13.86
CA ALA A 301 -3.67 -8.11 14.39
C ALA A 301 -4.65 -8.85 13.47
N GLY A 302 -5.60 -8.12 12.86
CA GLY A 302 -6.55 -8.70 11.90
C GLY A 302 -5.87 -9.33 10.69
N MET A 303 -4.82 -8.71 10.14
CA MET A 303 -4.07 -9.25 9.01
C MET A 303 -3.33 -10.54 9.38
N TYR A 304 -2.72 -10.58 10.56
CA TYR A 304 -2.07 -11.80 11.05
C TYR A 304 -3.08 -12.93 11.31
N ALA A 305 -4.23 -12.62 11.90
CA ALA A 305 -5.29 -13.60 12.10
C ALA A 305 -5.83 -14.16 10.79
N MET A 306 -6.04 -13.32 9.78
CA MET A 306 -6.49 -13.76 8.45
C MET A 306 -5.48 -14.67 7.78
N LEU A 307 -4.19 -14.36 7.83
CA LEU A 307 -3.15 -15.21 7.24
C LEU A 307 -3.01 -16.52 8.02
N ALA A 308 -3.08 -16.48 9.36
CA ALA A 308 -3.08 -17.65 10.21
C ALA A 308 -4.22 -18.63 9.85
N CYS A 309 -5.43 -18.12 9.61
CA CYS A 309 -6.56 -18.93 9.13
C CYS A 309 -6.26 -19.60 7.79
N LYS A 310 -5.65 -18.87 6.84
CA LYS A 310 -5.32 -19.41 5.51
C LYS A 310 -4.29 -20.54 5.56
N ILE A 311 -3.36 -20.49 6.51
CA ILE A 311 -2.31 -21.52 6.67
C ILE A 311 -2.67 -22.61 7.70
N GLY A 312 -3.89 -22.59 8.23
CA GLY A 312 -4.39 -23.59 9.17
C GLY A 312 -3.71 -23.56 10.54
N LEU A 313 -3.27 -22.41 11.00
CA LEU A 313 -2.82 -22.23 12.38
C LEU A 313 -4.03 -22.16 13.30
N ASN A 314 -4.11 -23.07 14.26
CA ASN A 314 -5.07 -22.98 15.36
C ASN A 314 -4.57 -21.94 16.36
N LEU A 315 -4.88 -20.68 16.11
CA LEU A 315 -4.69 -19.64 17.12
C LEU A 315 -5.83 -19.78 18.12
N TYR A 316 -5.50 -20.01 19.38
CA TYR A 316 -6.44 -19.78 20.47
C TYR A 316 -6.65 -18.28 20.55
N LEU A 317 -7.77 -17.84 20.00
CA LEU A 317 -8.27 -16.49 20.11
C LEU A 317 -8.74 -16.21 21.55
#